data_c643ff710eb76b70371a0c5516aeaaf3
#
_entry.id   c643ff710eb76b70371a0c5516aeaaf3
#
_cell.length_a   1.000
_cell.length_b   1.000
_cell.length_c   1.000
_cell.angle_alpha   90.00
_cell.angle_beta   90.00
_cell.angle_gamma   90.00
#
_symmetry.space_group_name_H-M   'P 1'
#
loop_
_entity.id
_entity.type
_entity.pdbx_description
1 polymer ?
#
loop_
_entity_poly.entity_id
_entity_poly.type
_entity_poly.pdbx_seq_one_letter_code
_entity_poly.pdbx_strand_id
1 'polypeptide(L)'
;YYAGMLSCGLDASINDRANHSHLPTGTMRYFAAVLVELTHMKRYGYHIKATLADGTTDERDIITPLLTIANSRHIGGGIEVSPYSCFSDGLLDLVWMDHVPNFGECAVAISNAYNGKLLASKVFGWKRIREIEVTRATEGDEPPVLMADGEYIGHLPFRVVAEDCALRVLVPP
;
A
#
# COMPACT_ATOMS: atom_id res chain seq x y z
N TYR A 1 7.26 -5.32 13.34
CA TYR A 1 7.40 -6.19 12.15
C TYR A 1 6.05 -6.37 11.50
N TYR A 2 6.04 -6.54 10.18
CA TYR A 2 4.90 -6.96 9.39
C TYR A 2 5.37 -7.98 8.34
N ALA A 3 4.45 -8.83 7.87
CA ALA A 3 4.77 -9.87 6.91
C ALA A 3 4.22 -9.57 5.50
N GLY A 4 3.08 -8.92 5.43
CA GLY A 4 2.36 -8.66 4.19
C GLY A 4 2.55 -7.25 3.64
N MET A 5 1.83 -6.27 4.17
CA MET A 5 1.83 -4.90 3.66
C MET A 5 1.75 -3.87 4.78
N LEU A 6 2.45 -2.75 4.57
CA LEU A 6 2.29 -1.52 5.32
C LEU A 6 1.59 -0.50 4.42
N SER A 7 0.47 0.00 4.88
CA SER A 7 -0.41 0.93 4.18
C SER A 7 -0.40 2.29 4.85
N CYS A 8 -0.30 3.36 4.07
CA CYS A 8 -0.28 4.73 4.56
C CYS A 8 -1.01 5.71 3.64
N GLY A 9 -2.16 5.34 3.16
CA GLY A 9 -2.98 6.16 2.27
C GLY A 9 -4.42 5.68 2.24
N LEU A 10 -5.02 5.66 1.07
CA LEU A 10 -6.38 5.20 0.83
C LEU A 10 -6.64 3.79 1.39
N ASP A 11 -5.69 2.88 1.19
CA ASP A 11 -5.72 1.51 1.70
C ASP A 11 -5.74 1.45 3.24
N ALA A 12 -4.97 2.32 3.91
CA ALA A 12 -5.01 2.43 5.37
C ALA A 12 -6.37 2.97 5.86
N SER A 13 -6.91 4.00 5.21
CA SER A 13 -8.23 4.55 5.52
C SER A 13 -9.35 3.51 5.32
N ILE A 14 -9.27 2.72 4.26
CA ILE A 14 -10.20 1.61 4.00
C ILE A 14 -10.14 0.58 5.14
N ASN A 15 -8.95 0.14 5.52
CA ASN A 15 -8.76 -0.84 6.58
C ASN A 15 -9.25 -0.31 7.93
N ASP A 16 -8.89 0.91 8.30
CA ASP A 16 -9.33 1.54 9.54
C ASP A 16 -10.85 1.65 9.61
N ARG A 17 -11.50 2.13 8.54
CA ARG A 17 -12.96 2.20 8.44
C ARG A 17 -13.62 0.83 8.51
N ALA A 18 -13.07 -0.18 7.84
CA ALA A 18 -13.60 -1.54 7.85
C ALA A 18 -13.51 -2.15 9.26
N ASN A 19 -12.42 -1.93 9.97
CA ASN A 19 -12.22 -2.42 11.35
C ASN A 19 -13.22 -1.80 12.33
N HIS A 20 -13.61 -0.54 12.13
CA HIS A 20 -14.60 0.16 12.96
C HIS A 20 -16.06 -0.02 12.49
N SER A 21 -16.29 -0.76 11.40
CA SER A 21 -17.63 -0.99 10.85
C SER A 21 -18.39 -2.08 11.61
N HIS A 22 -19.69 -1.88 11.81
CA HIS A 22 -20.61 -2.83 12.47
C HIS A 22 -21.35 -3.76 11.49
N LEU A 23 -21.02 -3.75 10.19
CA LEU A 23 -21.62 -4.64 9.21
C LEU A 23 -21.31 -6.11 9.51
N PRO A 24 -22.22 -7.05 9.18
CA PRO A 24 -22.17 -8.42 9.69
C PRO A 24 -21.00 -9.26 9.16
N THR A 25 -20.47 -8.99 7.97
CA THR A 25 -19.35 -9.75 7.39
C THR A 25 -18.15 -8.87 7.05
N GLY A 26 -16.94 -9.43 7.16
CA GLY A 26 -15.70 -8.72 6.83
C GLY A 26 -15.67 -8.22 5.38
N THR A 27 -16.15 -9.02 4.43
CA THR A 27 -16.25 -8.64 3.01
C THR A 27 -17.17 -7.42 2.81
N MET A 28 -18.33 -7.39 3.49
CA MET A 28 -19.26 -6.24 3.40
C MET A 28 -18.65 -4.98 4.03
N ARG A 29 -17.96 -5.13 5.16
CA ARG A 29 -17.26 -4.01 5.83
C ARG A 29 -16.23 -3.39 4.91
N TYR A 30 -15.38 -4.23 4.31
CA TYR A 30 -14.33 -3.81 3.41
C TYR A 30 -14.89 -3.14 2.15
N PHE A 31 -15.89 -3.77 1.51
CA PHE A 31 -16.52 -3.21 0.30
C PHE A 31 -17.20 -1.86 0.56
N ALA A 32 -17.94 -1.74 1.65
CA ALA A 32 -18.56 -0.47 2.05
C ALA A 32 -17.51 0.61 2.33
N ALA A 33 -16.40 0.24 3.01
CA ALA A 33 -15.29 1.15 3.27
C ALA A 33 -14.65 1.64 1.95
N VAL A 34 -14.39 0.74 1.01
CA VAL A 34 -13.86 1.09 -0.32
C VAL A 34 -14.75 2.11 -1.02
N LEU A 35 -16.07 1.86 -1.08
CA LEU A 35 -17.01 2.78 -1.76
C LEU A 35 -16.99 4.18 -1.12
N VAL A 36 -16.97 4.26 0.21
CA VAL A 36 -16.93 5.55 0.91
C VAL A 36 -15.60 6.27 0.69
N GLU A 37 -14.48 5.57 0.86
CA GLU A 37 -13.14 6.19 0.73
C GLU A 37 -12.86 6.64 -0.73
N LEU A 38 -13.34 5.91 -1.73
CA LEU A 38 -13.22 6.32 -3.13
C LEU A 38 -13.93 7.65 -3.44
N THR A 39 -15.03 7.96 -2.73
CA THR A 39 -15.74 9.25 -2.92
C THR A 39 -15.09 10.42 -2.20
N HIS A 40 -14.19 10.16 -1.24
CA HIS A 40 -13.50 11.16 -0.42
C HIS A 40 -11.96 11.11 -0.58
N MET A 41 -11.51 10.64 -1.73
CA MET A 41 -10.08 10.44 -2.00
C MET A 41 -9.30 11.74 -1.84
N LYS A 42 -8.32 11.74 -0.94
CA LYS A 42 -7.40 12.85 -0.67
C LYS A 42 -6.06 12.60 -1.33
N ARG A 43 -5.27 13.65 -1.46
CA ARG A 43 -3.90 13.59 -1.97
C ARG A 43 -2.94 13.89 -0.84
N TYR A 44 -2.46 12.84 -0.20
CA TYR A 44 -1.56 12.92 0.94
C TYR A 44 -0.13 13.25 0.52
N GLY A 45 0.56 14.07 1.33
CA GLY A 45 1.94 14.47 1.07
C GLY A 45 2.95 13.63 1.84
N TYR A 46 3.83 12.96 1.12
CA TYR A 46 4.92 12.13 1.66
C TYR A 46 6.27 12.60 1.14
N HIS A 47 7.23 12.81 2.03
CA HIS A 47 8.64 12.89 1.68
C HIS A 47 9.24 11.52 1.88
N ILE A 48 9.72 10.90 0.81
CA ILE A 48 10.32 9.57 0.84
C ILE A 48 11.82 9.65 0.61
N LYS A 49 12.55 8.75 1.31
CA LYS A 49 13.95 8.44 1.05
C LYS A 49 14.11 6.93 1.01
N ALA A 50 14.24 6.39 -0.19
CA ALA A 50 14.27 4.95 -0.42
C ALA A 50 15.61 4.49 -0.99
N THR A 51 16.14 3.38 -0.49
CA THR A 51 17.25 2.64 -1.11
C THR A 51 16.65 1.61 -2.07
N LEU A 52 16.91 1.77 -3.35
CA LEU A 52 16.40 0.89 -4.40
C LEU A 52 17.12 -0.48 -4.41
N ALA A 53 16.58 -1.44 -5.15
CA ALA A 53 17.15 -2.77 -5.25
C ALA A 53 18.58 -2.80 -5.81
N ASP A 54 18.93 -1.84 -6.67
CA ASP A 54 20.29 -1.66 -7.23
C ASP A 54 21.26 -0.90 -6.31
N GLY A 55 20.79 -0.46 -5.13
CA GLY A 55 21.58 0.30 -4.14
C GLY A 55 21.56 1.81 -4.36
N THR A 56 20.92 2.33 -5.36
CA THR A 56 20.75 3.79 -5.56
C THR A 56 19.71 4.35 -4.62
N THR A 57 19.74 5.66 -4.37
CA THR A 57 18.78 6.36 -3.50
C THR A 57 17.77 7.12 -4.35
N ASP A 58 16.47 6.98 -4.03
CA ASP A 58 15.38 7.82 -4.54
C ASP A 58 14.85 8.67 -3.39
N GLU A 59 15.12 9.98 -3.44
CA GLU A 59 14.67 10.94 -2.43
C GLU A 59 13.84 12.02 -3.11
N ARG A 60 12.56 12.11 -2.73
CA ARG A 60 11.59 13.04 -3.35
C ARG A 60 10.31 13.16 -2.54
N ASP A 61 9.54 14.21 -2.88
CA ASP A 61 8.16 14.32 -2.42
C ASP A 61 7.21 13.59 -3.38
N ILE A 62 6.22 12.89 -2.81
CA ILE A 62 5.13 12.24 -3.54
C ILE A 62 3.81 12.75 -2.96
N ILE A 63 2.96 13.30 -3.82
CA ILE A 63 1.60 13.67 -3.45
C ILE A 63 0.64 12.67 -4.09
N THR A 64 0.15 11.74 -3.28
CA THR A 64 -0.57 10.55 -3.75
C THR A 64 -1.74 10.18 -2.86
N PRO A 65 -2.83 9.62 -3.42
CA PRO A 65 -3.89 9.03 -2.61
C PRO A 65 -3.47 7.74 -1.91
N LEU A 66 -2.52 6.98 -2.46
CA LEU A 66 -2.12 5.67 -1.95
C LEU A 66 -0.61 5.54 -1.94
N LEU A 67 -0.06 5.13 -0.80
CA LEU A 67 1.33 4.74 -0.65
C LEU A 67 1.38 3.44 0.15
N THR A 68 1.87 2.37 -0.46
CA THR A 68 1.93 1.02 0.14
C THR A 68 3.35 0.46 0.02
N ILE A 69 3.86 -0.11 1.11
CA ILE A 69 5.12 -0.86 1.13
C ILE A 69 4.76 -2.33 1.27
N ALA A 70 4.86 -3.08 0.17
CA ALA A 70 4.44 -4.46 0.07
C ALA A 70 5.61 -5.43 0.19
N ASN A 71 5.39 -6.51 0.95
CA ASN A 71 6.22 -7.71 0.98
C ASN A 71 5.46 -8.91 0.42
N SER A 72 4.13 -8.81 0.34
CA SER A 72 3.24 -9.82 -0.26
C SER A 72 2.57 -9.29 -1.52
N ARG A 73 2.10 -10.22 -2.37
CA ARG A 73 1.36 -9.86 -3.59
C ARG A 73 -0.04 -9.33 -3.28
N HIS A 74 -0.69 -9.90 -2.26
CA HIS A 74 -2.11 -9.68 -2.01
C HIS A 74 -2.33 -8.93 -0.70
N ILE A 75 -3.27 -8.02 -0.74
CA ILE A 75 -3.94 -7.46 0.44
C ILE A 75 -5.24 -8.26 0.70
N GLY A 76 -5.92 -7.99 1.81
CA GLY A 76 -7.19 -8.63 2.13
C GLY A 76 -8.21 -8.65 0.97
N GLY A 77 -9.06 -9.69 0.93
CA GLY A 77 -10.07 -9.84 -0.13
C GLY A 77 -9.57 -10.35 -1.48
N GLY A 78 -8.30 -10.81 -1.56
CA GLY A 78 -7.73 -11.36 -2.80
C GLY A 78 -7.29 -10.32 -3.82
N ILE A 79 -7.17 -9.06 -3.41
CA ILE A 79 -6.70 -7.96 -4.26
C ILE A 79 -5.18 -8.06 -4.42
N GLU A 80 -4.68 -8.17 -5.65
CA GLU A 80 -3.27 -8.24 -5.98
C GLU A 80 -2.70 -6.84 -6.25
N VAL A 81 -2.15 -6.22 -5.18
CA VAL A 81 -1.60 -4.86 -5.22
C VAL A 81 -0.18 -4.86 -5.77
N SER A 82 0.62 -5.86 -5.44
CA SER A 82 2.02 -5.98 -5.86
C SER A 82 2.33 -7.35 -6.45
N PRO A 83 2.03 -7.58 -7.73
CA PRO A 83 2.19 -8.89 -8.38
C PRO A 83 3.63 -9.39 -8.46
N TYR A 84 4.60 -8.51 -8.28
CA TYR A 84 6.03 -8.85 -8.34
C TYR A 84 6.65 -9.13 -6.97
N SER A 85 5.94 -8.93 -5.87
CA SER A 85 6.45 -9.20 -4.52
C SER A 85 6.81 -10.67 -4.32
N CYS A 86 7.92 -10.88 -3.62
CA CYS A 86 8.44 -12.21 -3.29
C CYS A 86 8.97 -12.21 -1.85
N PHE A 87 8.47 -13.10 -1.00
CA PHE A 87 8.83 -13.18 0.42
C PHE A 87 10.30 -13.55 0.69
N SER A 88 11.03 -14.04 -0.31
CA SER A 88 12.37 -14.62 -0.13
C SER A 88 13.46 -13.89 -0.90
N ASP A 89 13.24 -12.68 -1.42
CA ASP A 89 14.23 -11.95 -2.21
C ASP A 89 14.91 -10.80 -1.46
N GLY A 90 14.54 -10.56 -0.19
CA GLY A 90 15.10 -9.50 0.64
C GLY A 90 14.76 -8.10 0.14
N LEU A 91 13.67 -7.96 -0.61
CA LEU A 91 13.19 -6.71 -1.16
C LEU A 91 11.74 -6.42 -0.73
N LEU A 92 11.37 -5.17 -0.84
CA LEU A 92 10.01 -4.68 -0.68
C LEU A 92 9.59 -3.96 -1.97
N ASP A 93 8.30 -3.86 -2.19
CA ASP A 93 7.75 -3.15 -3.33
C ASP A 93 7.02 -1.88 -2.84
N LEU A 94 7.53 -0.72 -3.25
CA LEU A 94 6.88 0.56 -3.04
C LEU A 94 5.88 0.78 -4.18
N VAL A 95 4.60 0.90 -3.83
CA VAL A 95 3.49 1.14 -4.78
C VAL A 95 2.79 2.44 -4.40
N TRP A 96 2.51 3.28 -5.40
CA TRP A 96 1.77 4.53 -5.20
C TRP A 96 0.83 4.80 -6.37
N MET A 97 -0.13 5.71 -6.20
CA MET A 97 -0.91 6.28 -7.30
C MET A 97 -0.26 7.56 -7.82
N ASP A 98 -0.09 7.68 -9.13
CA ASP A 98 0.48 8.89 -9.75
C ASP A 98 -0.54 10.05 -9.78
N HIS A 99 -1.83 9.73 -9.75
CA HIS A 99 -2.91 10.72 -9.69
C HIS A 99 -4.18 10.11 -9.10
N VAL A 100 -5.15 10.97 -8.77
CA VAL A 100 -6.50 10.53 -8.39
C VAL A 100 -7.20 9.99 -9.65
N PRO A 101 -7.57 8.69 -9.69
CA PRO A 101 -8.17 8.09 -10.87
C PRO A 101 -9.58 8.64 -11.11
N ASN A 102 -9.94 8.81 -12.37
CA ASN A 102 -11.32 9.08 -12.76
C ASN A 102 -12.17 7.79 -12.66
N PHE A 103 -13.49 7.92 -12.83
CA PHE A 103 -14.41 6.79 -12.68
C PHE A 103 -14.08 5.61 -13.61
N GLY A 104 -13.69 5.87 -14.86
CA GLY A 104 -13.30 4.83 -15.81
C GLY A 104 -12.00 4.12 -15.40
N GLU A 105 -11.00 4.88 -14.93
CA GLU A 105 -9.76 4.35 -14.41
C GLU A 105 -9.98 3.53 -13.13
N CYS A 106 -10.88 3.97 -12.24
CA CYS A 106 -11.27 3.18 -11.06
C CYS A 106 -11.85 1.82 -11.46
N ALA A 107 -12.77 1.78 -12.41
CA ALA A 107 -13.39 0.53 -12.87
C ALA A 107 -12.35 -0.43 -13.46
N VAL A 108 -11.41 0.10 -14.27
CA VAL A 108 -10.29 -0.70 -14.83
C VAL A 108 -9.34 -1.15 -13.72
N ALA A 109 -8.99 -0.29 -12.77
CA ALA A 109 -8.11 -0.64 -11.66
C ALA A 109 -8.71 -1.74 -10.78
N ILE A 110 -10.00 -1.68 -10.45
CA ILE A 110 -10.71 -2.72 -9.70
C ILE A 110 -10.68 -4.04 -10.46
N SER A 111 -10.97 -4.05 -11.76
CA SER A 111 -10.89 -5.26 -12.58
C SER A 111 -9.47 -5.83 -12.61
N ASN A 112 -8.45 -4.99 -12.76
CA ASN A 112 -7.05 -5.38 -12.81
C ASN A 112 -6.52 -5.88 -11.47
N ALA A 113 -7.06 -5.39 -10.36
CA ALA A 113 -6.67 -5.77 -9.01
C ALA A 113 -6.90 -7.27 -8.70
N TYR A 114 -7.87 -7.90 -9.37
CA TYR A 114 -8.16 -9.33 -9.25
C TYR A 114 -7.47 -10.21 -10.31
N ASN A 115 -6.77 -9.60 -11.26
CA ASN A 115 -6.13 -10.28 -12.37
C ASN A 115 -4.60 -10.10 -12.40
N GLY A 116 -3.99 -9.57 -11.34
CA GLY A 116 -2.55 -9.31 -11.25
C GLY A 116 -2.03 -8.25 -12.23
N LYS A 117 -2.92 -7.40 -12.75
CA LYS A 117 -2.59 -6.38 -13.75
C LYS A 117 -2.69 -4.95 -13.23
N LEU A 118 -2.80 -4.77 -11.90
CA LEU A 118 -2.98 -3.46 -11.31
C LEU A 118 -1.86 -2.49 -11.72
N LEU A 119 -0.61 -2.91 -11.62
CA LEU A 119 0.57 -2.12 -11.97
C LEU A 119 0.78 -1.92 -13.48
N ALA A 120 0.04 -2.62 -14.33
CA ALA A 120 0.04 -2.37 -15.77
C ALA A 120 -0.81 -1.14 -16.15
N SER A 121 -1.62 -0.62 -15.24
CA SER A 121 -2.38 0.61 -15.45
C SER A 121 -1.47 1.82 -15.27
N LYS A 122 -1.74 2.89 -16.03
CA LYS A 122 -1.01 4.16 -15.92
C LYS A 122 -1.31 4.96 -14.64
N VAL A 123 -2.18 4.44 -13.78
CA VAL A 123 -2.57 5.05 -12.51
C VAL A 123 -1.54 4.80 -11.43
N PHE A 124 -0.80 3.68 -11.51
CA PHE A 124 0.11 3.25 -10.46
C PHE A 124 1.57 3.33 -10.87
N GLY A 125 2.38 3.91 -9.98
CA GLY A 125 3.82 3.79 -10.00
C GLY A 125 4.30 2.67 -9.08
N TRP A 126 5.49 2.13 -9.37
CA TRP A 126 6.05 1.02 -8.62
C TRP A 126 7.58 1.03 -8.68
N LYS A 127 8.22 0.69 -7.54
CA LYS A 127 9.68 0.49 -7.44
C LYS A 127 10.02 -0.59 -6.43
N ARG A 128 11.09 -1.35 -6.70
CA ARG A 128 11.70 -2.27 -5.75
C ARG A 128 12.69 -1.55 -4.85
N ILE A 129 12.57 -1.77 -3.56
CA ILE A 129 13.35 -1.11 -2.53
C ILE A 129 13.90 -2.12 -1.50
N ARG A 130 14.98 -1.75 -0.83
CA ARG A 130 15.51 -2.47 0.35
C ARG A 130 15.06 -1.83 1.64
N GLU A 131 14.95 -0.51 1.61
CA GLU A 131 14.65 0.31 2.77
C GLU A 131 13.94 1.58 2.31
N ILE A 132 13.09 2.12 3.18
CA ILE A 132 12.45 3.41 2.98
C ILE A 132 12.25 4.13 4.31
N GLU A 133 12.55 5.42 4.33
CA GLU A 133 12.09 6.37 5.34
C GLU A 133 11.00 7.25 4.75
N VAL A 134 9.92 7.44 5.49
CA VAL A 134 8.79 8.27 5.07
C VAL A 134 8.47 9.27 6.15
N THR A 135 8.47 10.52 5.76
CA THR A 135 8.05 11.64 6.60
C THR A 135 6.94 12.42 5.90
N ARG A 136 6.36 13.40 6.57
CA ARG A 136 5.37 14.26 5.95
C ARG A 136 6.05 15.25 4.99
N ALA A 137 5.51 15.40 3.77
CA ALA A 137 5.90 16.48 2.87
C ALA A 137 5.25 17.81 3.29
N THR A 138 5.81 18.91 2.80
CA THR A 138 5.28 20.25 3.06
C THR A 138 3.92 20.48 2.37
N GLU A 139 3.75 19.90 1.19
CA GLU A 139 2.52 19.99 0.38
C GLU A 139 1.67 18.72 0.52
N GLY A 140 0.40 18.81 0.16
CA GLY A 140 -0.57 17.72 0.22
C GLY A 140 -1.35 17.65 1.53
N ASP A 141 -2.40 16.85 1.53
CA ASP A 141 -3.21 16.58 2.73
C ASP A 141 -2.40 15.82 3.77
N GLU A 142 -2.86 15.87 5.03
CA GLU A 142 -2.26 15.09 6.11
C GLU A 142 -2.51 13.60 5.91
N PRO A 143 -1.42 12.79 5.89
CA PRO A 143 -1.54 11.34 5.79
C PRO A 143 -2.39 10.74 6.92
N PRO A 144 -3.18 9.70 6.62
CA PRO A 144 -3.99 9.01 7.62
C PRO A 144 -3.10 8.18 8.56
N VAL A 145 -3.75 7.37 9.38
CA VAL A 145 -3.09 6.35 10.21
C VAL A 145 -2.27 5.38 9.36
N LEU A 146 -1.27 4.75 9.99
CA LEU A 146 -0.50 3.65 9.41
C LEU A 146 -1.14 2.33 9.81
N MET A 147 -1.30 1.44 8.83
CA MET A 147 -1.82 0.09 9.02
C MET A 147 -0.79 -0.93 8.52
N ALA A 148 -0.45 -1.92 9.35
CA ALA A 148 0.41 -3.03 8.95
C ALA A 148 -0.35 -4.35 9.11
N ASP A 149 -0.43 -5.15 8.05
CA ASP A 149 -1.18 -6.40 8.01
C ASP A 149 -2.65 -6.28 8.51
N GLY A 150 -3.26 -5.10 8.30
CA GLY A 150 -4.62 -4.77 8.73
C GLY A 150 -4.74 -4.21 10.15
N GLU A 151 -3.65 -4.08 10.90
CA GLU A 151 -3.65 -3.56 12.27
C GLU A 151 -3.10 -2.13 12.33
N TYR A 152 -3.66 -1.30 13.20
CA TYR A 152 -3.17 0.04 13.45
C TYR A 152 -1.79 0.02 14.13
N ILE A 153 -0.83 0.78 13.59
CA ILE A 153 0.53 0.86 14.11
C ILE A 153 1.02 2.28 14.43
N GLY A 154 0.26 3.31 14.10
CA GLY A 154 0.63 4.70 14.43
C GLY A 154 0.44 5.68 13.29
N HIS A 155 1.32 6.68 13.25
CA HIS A 155 1.36 7.77 12.26
C HIS A 155 2.79 7.97 11.74
N LEU A 156 2.95 8.83 10.73
CA LEU A 156 4.26 9.30 10.30
C LEU A 156 5.04 9.97 11.46
N PRO A 157 6.40 9.94 11.47
CA PRO A 157 7.25 9.30 10.47
C PRO A 157 7.45 7.80 10.73
N PHE A 158 7.88 7.07 9.71
CA PHE A 158 8.29 5.68 9.87
C PHE A 158 9.50 5.32 9.00
N ARG A 159 10.17 4.22 9.36
CA ARG A 159 11.23 3.58 8.59
C ARG A 159 10.92 2.10 8.46
N VAL A 160 11.10 1.56 7.26
CA VAL A 160 10.95 0.13 6.96
C VAL A 160 12.22 -0.38 6.29
N VAL A 161 12.66 -1.54 6.73
CA VAL A 161 13.83 -2.25 6.17
C VAL A 161 13.39 -3.68 5.85
N ALA A 162 13.76 -4.18 4.67
CA ALA A 162 13.60 -5.58 4.33
C ALA A 162 14.59 -6.41 5.17
N GLU A 163 14.06 -7.35 5.96
CA GLU A 163 14.88 -8.32 6.70
C GLU A 163 14.80 -9.68 5.99
N ASP A 164 15.90 -10.06 5.35
CA ASP A 164 15.98 -11.35 4.67
C ASP A 164 15.97 -12.52 5.66
N CYS A 165 15.22 -13.57 5.33
CA CYS A 165 15.14 -14.82 6.11
C CYS A 165 14.75 -14.64 7.60
N ALA A 166 14.09 -13.54 7.96
CA ALA A 166 13.70 -13.24 9.35
C ALA A 166 12.65 -14.18 9.92
N LEU A 167 11.79 -14.79 9.08
CA LEU A 167 10.72 -15.70 9.48
C LEU A 167 10.80 -17.03 8.74
N ARG A 168 10.70 -18.13 9.47
CA ARG A 168 10.56 -19.48 8.89
C ARG A 168 9.10 -19.89 8.93
N VAL A 169 8.53 -20.24 7.78
CA VAL A 169 7.16 -20.73 7.66
C VAL A 169 7.15 -22.12 7.05
N LEU A 170 6.20 -22.95 7.51
CA LEU A 170 5.93 -24.24 6.90
C LEU A 170 5.10 -24.01 5.63
N VAL A 171 5.55 -24.57 4.53
CA VAL A 171 4.81 -24.58 3.27
C VAL A 171 4.42 -26.02 2.92
N PRO A 172 3.26 -26.24 2.28
CA PRO A 172 2.91 -27.55 1.75
C PRO A 172 3.96 -28.05 0.77
N PRO A 173 4.20 -29.36 0.70
CA PRO A 173 5.13 -29.95 -0.27
C PRO A 173 4.68 -29.74 -1.72
#